data_7356a36bc7a5942b76c0d788a29cb8d4
#
_entry.id   7356a36bc7a5942b76c0d788a29cb8d4
#
_cell.length_a   1.000
_cell.length_b   1.000
_cell.length_c   1.000
_cell.angle_alpha   90.00
_cell.angle_beta   90.00
_cell.angle_gamma   90.00
#
_symmetry.space_group_name_H-M   'P 1'
#
loop_
_entity.id
_entity.type
_entity.pdbx_description
1 polymer ?
#
loop_
_entity_poly.entity_id
_entity_poly.type
_entity_poly.pdbx_seq_one_letter_code
_entity_poly.pdbx_strand_id
1 'polypeptide(L)'
;MRRLIDNGDAPAKKKPPIGHYGHLRKAYLEGYRPDLYTALVASESLYEHCAEIEATVRRRLDLIIPQLAEGAGATEELKAADPMQWVGLMNTCKAQAEEIVKFELIYV
;
A
#
# COMPACT_ATOMS: atom_id res chain seq x y z
N MET A 1 4.18 -35.99 -0.61
CA MET A 1 4.02 -35.18 -0.64
C MET A 1 3.59 -34.50 -0.69
N ARG A 2 3.59 -34.77 -0.38
CA ARG A 2 3.30 -33.88 -0.39
C ARG A 2 2.88 -33.15 -0.46
N ARG A 3 3.02 -33.62 -0.27
CA ARG A 3 2.73 -32.78 -0.38
C ARG A 3 2.32 -32.06 -0.51
N LEU A 4 2.48 -32.67 -0.34
CA LEU A 4 2.17 -31.76 -0.53
C LEU A 4 1.74 -31.00 -0.62
N ILE A 5 1.85 -31.46 -0.50
CA ILE A 5 1.56 -30.59 -0.69
C ILE A 5 1.06 -29.80 -0.69
N ASP A 6 1.20 -30.10 -0.58
CA ASP A 6 0.78 -29.15 -0.75
C ASP A 6 0.27 -28.48 -0.83
N ASN A 7 0.37 -28.85 -0.75
CA ASN A 7 -0.06 -27.97 -1.04
C ASN A 7 -0.54 -27.37 -1.29
N GLY A 8 -0.53 -27.71 -1.10
CA GLY A 8 -0.81 -26.96 -1.49
C GLY A 8 -1.25 -26.39 -1.81
N ASP A 9 -0.95 -26.79 -1.66
CA ASP A 9 -1.25 -26.11 -2.07
C ASP A 9 -1.55 -25.45 -2.59
N ALA A 10 -1.57 -25.94 -2.65
CA ALA A 10 -1.80 -25.33 -3.24
C ALA A 10 -1.96 -24.60 -3.67
N PRO A 11 -1.89 -24.50 -3.74
CA PRO A 11 -1.72 -23.78 -4.20
C PRO A 11 -2.07 -22.97 -4.78
N ALA A 12 -2.03 -23.38 -4.61
CA ALA A 12 -2.36 -22.81 -5.65
C ALA A 12 -3.16 -21.62 -5.83
N LYS A 13 -4.09 -21.51 -5.49
CA LYS A 13 -4.71 -20.29 -5.61
C LYS A 13 -4.21 -19.35 -4.65
N LYS A 14 -3.04 -18.84 -4.94
CA LYS A 14 -2.44 -17.92 -4.15
C LYS A 14 -3.14 -16.64 -4.29
N LYS A 15 -3.73 -16.12 -3.25
CA LYS A 15 -4.32 -14.80 -3.27
C LYS A 15 -3.24 -13.74 -3.21
N PRO A 16 -3.43 -12.59 -3.90
CA PRO A 16 -2.48 -11.49 -3.79
C PRO A 16 -2.40 -11.00 -2.34
N PRO A 17 -1.24 -10.50 -1.90
CA PRO A 17 -1.11 -10.06 -0.52
C PRO A 17 -1.94 -8.82 -0.23
N ILE A 18 -2.52 -8.79 0.96
CA ILE A 18 -3.10 -7.58 1.52
C ILE A 18 -2.16 -7.11 2.61
N GLY A 19 -1.54 -5.96 2.42
CA GLY A 19 -0.65 -5.41 3.41
C GLY A 19 -1.30 -4.31 4.21
N HIS A 20 -0.46 -3.40 4.71
CA HIS A 20 -0.92 -2.30 5.54
C HIS A 20 -2.04 -1.48 4.89
N TYR A 21 -1.88 -1.15 3.61
CA TYR A 21 -2.85 -0.28 2.94
C TYR A 21 -4.15 -0.98 2.62
N GLY A 22 -4.09 -2.26 2.29
CA GLY A 22 -5.30 -3.04 2.08
C GLY A 22 -6.11 -3.18 3.35
N HIS A 23 -5.43 -3.36 4.49
CA HIS A 23 -6.12 -3.44 5.78
C HIS A 23 -6.72 -2.09 6.18
N LEU A 24 -6.04 -0.98 5.87
CA LEU A 24 -6.61 0.35 6.09
C LEU A 24 -7.88 0.55 5.28
N ARG A 25 -7.87 0.10 4.02
CA ARG A 25 -9.07 0.20 3.18
C ARG A 25 -10.21 -0.60 3.75
N LYS A 26 -9.93 -1.83 4.21
CA LYS A 26 -10.96 -2.67 4.81
C LYS A 26 -11.57 -1.99 6.02
N ALA A 27 -10.74 -1.46 6.90
CA ALA A 27 -11.22 -0.78 8.11
C ALA A 27 -12.06 0.45 7.76
N TYR A 28 -11.63 1.20 6.76
CA TYR A 28 -12.37 2.37 6.33
C TYR A 28 -13.76 1.98 5.80
N LEU A 29 -13.81 0.92 4.99
CA LEU A 29 -15.10 0.47 4.45
C LEU A 29 -16.04 0.02 5.55
N GLU A 30 -15.52 -0.73 6.52
CA GLU A 30 -16.34 -1.20 7.65
C GLU A 30 -16.90 -0.04 8.45
N GLY A 31 -16.11 1.00 8.67
CA GLY A 31 -16.51 2.11 9.54
C GLY A 31 -17.29 3.20 8.84
N TYR A 32 -16.98 3.48 7.57
CA TYR A 32 -17.53 4.65 6.89
C TYR A 32 -18.31 4.33 5.63
N ARG A 33 -18.15 3.15 5.09
CA ARG A 33 -18.91 2.74 3.90
C ARG A 33 -19.48 1.34 4.10
N PRO A 34 -20.34 1.17 5.11
CA PRO A 34 -20.85 -0.19 5.42
C PRO A 34 -21.68 -0.78 4.30
N ASP A 35 -22.35 0.04 3.50
CA ASP A 35 -23.11 -0.44 2.35
C ASP A 35 -22.18 -1.09 1.32
N LEU A 36 -21.07 -0.42 1.01
CA LEU A 36 -20.10 -0.95 0.08
C LEU A 36 -19.39 -2.17 0.66
N TYR A 37 -19.05 -2.12 1.95
CA TYR A 37 -18.44 -3.25 2.62
C TYR A 37 -19.32 -4.50 2.53
N THR A 38 -20.61 -4.35 2.84
CA THR A 38 -21.54 -5.45 2.79
C THR A 38 -21.68 -6.01 1.37
N ALA A 39 -21.74 -5.12 0.37
CA ALA A 39 -21.83 -5.54 -1.03
C ALA A 39 -20.61 -6.35 -1.46
N LEU A 40 -19.41 -5.90 -1.04
CA LEU A 40 -18.17 -6.61 -1.39
C LEU A 40 -18.09 -7.97 -0.70
N VAL A 41 -18.55 -8.06 0.55
CA VAL A 41 -18.60 -9.33 1.26
C VAL A 41 -19.58 -10.27 0.56
N ALA A 42 -20.76 -9.77 0.22
CA ALA A 42 -21.79 -10.59 -0.42
C ALA A 42 -21.35 -11.12 -1.77
N SER A 43 -20.60 -10.35 -2.53
CA SER A 43 -20.10 -10.78 -3.82
C SER A 43 -18.77 -11.53 -3.74
N GLU A 44 -18.27 -11.73 -2.51
CA GLU A 44 -16.98 -12.41 -2.27
C GLU A 44 -15.81 -11.71 -2.94
N SER A 45 -15.89 -10.38 -3.05
CA SER A 45 -14.88 -9.57 -3.72
C SER A 45 -14.05 -8.72 -2.78
N LEU A 46 -14.32 -8.78 -1.47
CA LEU A 46 -13.66 -7.87 -0.53
C LEU A 46 -12.15 -8.05 -0.52
N TYR A 47 -11.69 -9.32 -0.48
CA TYR A 47 -10.25 -9.57 -0.44
C TYR A 47 -9.57 -9.02 -1.70
N GLU A 48 -10.14 -9.30 -2.85
CA GLU A 48 -9.58 -8.84 -4.12
C GLU A 48 -9.55 -7.32 -4.20
N HIS A 49 -10.62 -6.68 -3.72
CA HIS A 49 -10.68 -5.22 -3.71
C HIS A 49 -9.55 -4.64 -2.86
N CYS A 50 -9.35 -5.19 -1.65
CA CYS A 50 -8.31 -4.68 -0.76
C CYS A 50 -6.91 -4.97 -1.30
N ALA A 51 -6.71 -6.13 -1.94
CA ALA A 51 -5.43 -6.45 -2.55
C ALA A 51 -5.13 -5.52 -3.72
N GLU A 52 -6.15 -5.14 -4.48
CA GLU A 52 -5.99 -4.22 -5.59
C GLU A 52 -5.64 -2.82 -5.09
N ILE A 53 -6.27 -2.38 -4.00
CA ILE A 53 -5.94 -1.10 -3.37
C ILE A 53 -4.48 -1.12 -2.89
N GLU A 54 -4.06 -2.22 -2.25
CA GLU A 54 -2.68 -2.35 -1.78
C GLU A 54 -1.69 -2.17 -2.93
N ALA A 55 -1.93 -2.88 -4.04
CA ALA A 55 -1.03 -2.81 -5.19
C ALA A 55 -1.03 -1.41 -5.82
N THR A 56 -2.21 -0.79 -5.93
CA THR A 56 -2.33 0.53 -6.52
C THR A 56 -1.61 1.58 -5.67
N VAL A 57 -1.78 1.51 -4.34
CA VAL A 57 -1.11 2.43 -3.44
C VAL A 57 0.41 2.31 -3.56
N ARG A 58 0.92 1.07 -3.60
CA ARG A 58 2.36 0.88 -3.71
C ARG A 58 2.92 1.43 -5.02
N ARG A 59 2.22 1.23 -6.12
CA ARG A 59 2.64 1.81 -7.40
C ARG A 59 2.63 3.33 -7.35
N ARG A 60 1.61 3.89 -6.72
CA ARG A 60 1.49 5.35 -6.61
C ARG A 60 2.61 5.92 -5.77
N LEU A 61 2.95 5.27 -4.65
CA LEU A 61 4.05 5.69 -3.79
C LEU A 61 5.38 5.66 -4.54
N ASP A 62 5.60 4.62 -5.35
CA ASP A 62 6.82 4.52 -6.14
C ASP A 62 6.99 5.67 -7.12
N LEU A 63 5.90 6.31 -7.53
CA LEU A 63 5.94 7.47 -8.40
C LEU A 63 6.08 8.77 -7.63
N ILE A 64 5.38 8.90 -6.51
CA ILE A 64 5.33 10.17 -5.77
C ILE A 64 6.58 10.42 -4.94
N ILE A 65 7.07 9.38 -4.27
CA ILE A 65 8.19 9.56 -3.34
C ILE A 65 9.43 10.14 -4.02
N PRO A 66 9.86 9.62 -5.18
CA PRO A 66 11.04 10.23 -5.84
C PRO A 66 10.80 11.68 -6.25
N GLN A 67 9.59 12.04 -6.65
CA GLN A 67 9.28 13.42 -7.01
C GLN A 67 9.37 14.35 -5.81
N LEU A 68 8.82 13.91 -4.68
CA LEU A 68 8.90 14.71 -3.45
C LEU A 68 10.33 14.80 -2.97
N ALA A 69 11.08 13.71 -3.07
CA ALA A 69 12.48 13.67 -2.65
C ALA A 69 13.33 14.68 -3.46
N GLU A 70 13.11 14.70 -4.77
CA GLU A 70 13.85 15.63 -5.62
C GLU A 70 13.51 17.08 -5.25
N GLY A 71 12.23 17.38 -5.07
CA GLY A 71 11.79 18.72 -4.69
C GLY A 71 12.31 19.16 -3.33
N ALA A 72 12.53 18.21 -2.42
CA ALA A 72 13.03 18.51 -1.08
C ALA A 72 14.54 18.54 -1.00
N GLY A 73 15.25 18.20 -2.08
CA GLY A 73 16.69 18.16 -2.07
C GLY A 73 17.30 16.90 -1.49
N ALA A 74 16.50 15.82 -1.37
CA ALA A 74 17.00 14.53 -0.85
C ALA A 74 17.67 13.77 -1.99
N THR A 75 18.83 14.24 -2.40
CA THR A 75 19.55 13.74 -3.58
C THR A 75 20.63 12.75 -3.17
N GLU A 76 21.22 12.09 -4.18
CA GLU A 76 22.33 11.19 -3.93
C GLU A 76 23.55 11.96 -3.42
N GLU A 77 23.75 13.20 -3.90
CA GLU A 77 24.82 14.05 -3.40
C GLU A 77 24.65 14.34 -1.92
N LEU A 78 23.42 14.67 -1.51
CA LEU A 78 23.15 14.93 -0.09
C LEU A 78 23.34 13.67 0.72
N LYS A 79 22.91 12.53 0.20
CA LYS A 79 23.05 11.25 0.91
C LYS A 79 24.52 10.97 1.20
N ALA A 80 25.41 11.26 0.24
CA ALA A 80 26.83 11.07 0.41
C ALA A 80 27.43 12.07 1.37
N ALA A 81 26.99 13.34 1.31
CA ALA A 81 27.58 14.43 2.10
C ALA A 81 27.06 14.47 3.53
N ASP A 82 25.76 14.20 3.71
CA ASP A 82 25.11 14.29 5.02
C ASP A 82 24.00 13.24 5.11
N PRO A 83 24.36 11.98 5.41
CA PRO A 83 23.36 10.90 5.43
C PRO A 83 22.22 11.13 6.42
N MET A 84 22.50 11.76 7.55
CA MET A 84 21.48 11.99 8.56
C MET A 84 20.41 12.97 8.06
N GLN A 85 20.85 14.04 7.40
CA GLN A 85 19.88 14.97 6.83
C GLN A 85 19.08 14.32 5.71
N TRP A 86 19.75 13.50 4.89
CA TRP A 86 19.06 12.78 3.82
C TRP A 86 17.98 11.87 4.36
N VAL A 87 18.26 11.11 5.44
CA VAL A 87 17.29 10.23 6.05
C VAL A 87 16.09 11.02 6.56
N GLY A 88 16.33 12.15 7.21
CA GLY A 88 15.26 13.01 7.73
C GLY A 88 14.35 13.50 6.61
N LEU A 89 14.94 13.97 5.51
CA LEU A 89 14.16 14.44 4.37
C LEU A 89 13.36 13.30 3.74
N MET A 90 13.96 12.13 3.58
CA MET A 90 13.27 10.98 3.01
C MET A 90 12.09 10.54 3.87
N ASN A 91 12.27 10.54 5.20
CA ASN A 91 11.17 10.18 6.08
C ASN A 91 10.02 11.16 5.95
N THR A 92 10.30 12.44 5.83
CA THR A 92 9.27 13.46 5.63
C THR A 92 8.56 13.24 4.29
N CYS A 93 9.32 12.98 3.23
CA CYS A 93 8.73 12.74 1.91
C CYS A 93 7.83 11.51 1.91
N LYS A 94 8.25 10.44 2.58
CA LYS A 94 7.44 9.23 2.67
C LYS A 94 6.14 9.50 3.43
N ALA A 95 6.22 10.26 4.52
CA ALA A 95 5.03 10.59 5.30
C ALA A 95 4.05 11.43 4.47
N GLN A 96 4.57 12.40 3.71
CA GLN A 96 3.73 13.21 2.83
C GLN A 96 3.07 12.38 1.75
N ALA A 97 3.85 11.48 1.14
CA ALA A 97 3.32 10.61 0.09
C ALA A 97 2.21 9.72 0.63
N GLU A 98 2.39 9.18 1.84
CA GLU A 98 1.35 8.35 2.45
C GLU A 98 0.07 9.13 2.69
N GLU A 99 0.17 10.36 3.13
CA GLU A 99 -1.03 11.19 3.31
C GLU A 99 -1.75 11.40 1.99
N ILE A 100 -1.00 11.67 0.94
CA ILE A 100 -1.59 11.89 -0.38
C ILE A 100 -2.37 10.64 -0.83
N VAL A 101 -1.73 9.46 -0.77
CA VAL A 101 -2.37 8.25 -1.27
C VAL A 101 -3.54 7.82 -0.40
N LYS A 102 -3.50 8.08 0.90
CA LYS A 102 -4.62 7.75 1.78
C LYS A 102 -5.87 8.51 1.34
N PHE A 103 -5.74 9.80 1.04
CA PHE A 103 -6.89 10.58 0.60
C PHE A 103 -7.31 10.25 -0.81
N GLU A 104 -6.39 9.87 -1.67
CA GLU A 104 -6.71 9.55 -3.06
C GLU A 104 -7.36 8.18 -3.22
N LEU A 105 -6.89 7.19 -2.47
CA LEU A 105 -7.19 5.79 -2.77
C LEU A 105 -7.82 5.01 -1.63
N ILE A 106 -7.59 5.40 -0.38
CA ILE A 106 -8.03 4.59 0.75
C ILE A 106 -9.30 5.14 1.37
N TYR A 107 -9.35 6.47 1.60
CA TYR A 107 -10.46 7.12 2.29
C TYR A 107 -11.42 7.79 1.32
N VAL A 108 -11.85 7.04 0.32
CA VAL A 108 -12.79 7.56 -0.69
C VAL A 108 -14.03 6.69 -0.84
#